data_338c80849aabe3fac73ead53608ffd2f
#
_entry.id   338c80849aabe3fac73ead53608ffd2f
#
_cell.length_a   1.000
_cell.length_b   1.000
_cell.length_c   1.000
_cell.angle_alpha   90.00
_cell.angle_beta   90.00
_cell.angle_gamma   90.00
#
_symmetry.space_group_name_H-M   'P 1'
#
loop_
_entity.id
_entity.type
_entity.pdbx_description
1 polymer ?
#
loop_
_entity_poly.entity_id
_entity_poly.type
_entity_poly.pdbx_seq_one_letter_code
_entity_poly.pdbx_strand_id
1 'polypeptide(L)'
;MNFKNQLSDDVLLKRTKSRTADDVRSPYYRDTTAIIHSSPFRRLKHKTQVFFAPSNDHICTRMEHVLHVASIATAICRAMGLNDEMAWAIGVGHDLGHTPFGHIGEFILSDMMKEKGFKGFEHEINSLRVVDFLSHLNLTYAVRDGIVSHCGEHFIRTLAPDFTVKDLDAVE
;
A
#
# COMPACT_ATOMS: atom_id res chain seq x y z
N MET A 1 18.39 -19.53 4.62
CA MET A 1 17.39 -19.27 5.67
C MET A 1 16.04 -19.27 4.99
N ASN A 2 15.10 -20.11 5.39
CA ASN A 2 13.72 -20.03 4.88
C ASN A 2 12.96 -19.05 5.77
N PHE A 3 12.74 -17.86 5.26
CA PHE A 3 11.82 -16.92 5.89
C PHE A 3 10.39 -17.44 5.63
N LYS A 4 9.58 -17.48 6.67
CA LYS A 4 8.18 -17.90 6.56
C LYS A 4 7.31 -16.93 7.34
N ASN A 5 6.20 -16.50 6.74
CA ASN A 5 5.19 -15.78 7.50
C ASN A 5 4.59 -16.71 8.57
N GLN A 6 4.46 -16.22 9.79
CA GLN A 6 3.91 -16.99 10.90
C GLN A 6 2.38 -16.95 10.96
N LEU A 7 1.75 -15.99 10.30
CA LEU A 7 0.30 -15.93 10.19
C LEU A 7 -0.20 -17.00 9.22
N SER A 8 -1.34 -17.60 9.56
CA SER A 8 -1.99 -18.61 8.71
C SER A 8 -2.66 -17.96 7.50
N ASP A 9 -2.87 -18.75 6.44
CA ASP A 9 -3.57 -18.30 5.25
C ASP A 9 -5.01 -17.84 5.56
N ASP A 10 -5.67 -18.43 6.55
CA ASP A 10 -7.00 -18.01 6.99
C ASP A 10 -7.02 -16.55 7.49
N VAL A 11 -5.93 -16.08 8.10
CA VAL A 11 -5.77 -14.69 8.51
C VAL A 11 -5.35 -13.84 7.31
N LEU A 12 -4.29 -14.25 6.62
CA LEU A 12 -3.69 -13.46 5.53
C LEU A 12 -4.66 -13.19 4.39
N LEU A 13 -5.52 -14.18 4.06
CA LEU A 13 -6.47 -14.10 2.95
C LEU A 13 -7.84 -13.55 3.35
N LYS A 14 -8.07 -13.25 4.63
CA LYS A 14 -9.33 -12.69 5.11
C LYS A 14 -9.66 -11.40 4.37
N ARG A 15 -10.94 -11.20 4.06
CA ARG A 15 -11.48 -9.99 3.40
C ARG A 15 -12.64 -9.43 4.21
N THR A 16 -12.94 -8.16 4.06
CA THR A 16 -14.12 -7.52 4.69
C THR A 16 -15.43 -8.13 4.18
N LYS A 17 -15.46 -8.48 2.88
CA LYS A 17 -16.61 -9.18 2.27
C LYS A 17 -16.13 -10.50 1.67
N SER A 18 -16.81 -11.62 2.02
CA SER A 18 -16.47 -12.91 1.42
C SER A 18 -16.66 -12.88 -0.10
N ARG A 19 -15.80 -13.59 -0.81
CA ARG A 19 -15.95 -13.83 -2.26
C ARG A 19 -16.25 -15.30 -2.48
N THR A 20 -17.29 -15.59 -3.23
CA THR A 20 -17.85 -16.93 -3.40
C THR A 20 -17.49 -17.61 -4.73
N ALA A 21 -16.82 -16.92 -5.63
CA ALA A 21 -16.55 -17.46 -6.95
C ALA A 21 -15.16 -18.11 -7.02
N ASP A 22 -15.10 -19.30 -7.62
CA ASP A 22 -13.87 -19.87 -8.13
C ASP A 22 -13.27 -18.92 -9.17
N ASP A 23 -12.00 -18.55 -8.96
CA ASP A 23 -11.27 -17.64 -9.82
C ASP A 23 -9.92 -18.28 -10.17
N VAL A 24 -9.56 -18.25 -11.43
CA VAL A 24 -8.27 -18.78 -11.91
C VAL A 24 -7.08 -17.99 -11.36
N ARG A 25 -7.34 -16.78 -10.88
CA ARG A 25 -6.33 -15.90 -10.28
C ARG A 25 -6.15 -16.23 -8.82
N SER A 26 -4.91 -16.18 -8.35
CA SER A 26 -4.59 -16.24 -6.92
C SER A 26 -5.26 -15.07 -6.16
N PRO A 27 -5.41 -15.18 -4.83
CA PRO A 27 -5.96 -14.10 -4.01
C PRO A 27 -5.21 -12.77 -4.17
N TYR A 28 -3.88 -12.78 -4.20
CA TYR A 28 -3.06 -11.58 -4.33
C TYR A 28 -3.04 -11.02 -5.75
N TYR A 29 -3.10 -11.90 -6.77
CA TYR A 29 -3.27 -11.44 -8.15
C TYR A 29 -4.61 -10.71 -8.34
N ARG A 30 -5.69 -11.18 -7.67
CA ARG A 30 -6.98 -10.48 -7.66
C ARG A 30 -6.89 -9.10 -7.00
N ASP A 31 -6.11 -8.99 -5.92
CA ASP A 31 -5.87 -7.71 -5.26
C ASP A 31 -5.10 -6.74 -6.17
N THR A 32 -4.03 -7.21 -6.79
CA THR A 32 -3.31 -6.45 -7.81
C THR A 32 -4.24 -5.95 -8.91
N THR A 33 -5.08 -6.83 -9.45
CA THR A 33 -6.04 -6.45 -10.49
C THR A 33 -7.01 -5.38 -10.01
N ALA A 34 -7.56 -5.53 -8.79
CA ALA A 34 -8.47 -4.54 -8.21
C ALA A 34 -7.79 -3.18 -8.04
N ILE A 35 -6.53 -3.16 -7.58
CA ILE A 35 -5.75 -1.94 -7.39
C ILE A 35 -5.50 -1.25 -8.75
N ILE A 36 -4.92 -1.95 -9.72
CA ILE A 36 -4.51 -1.38 -11.02
C ILE A 36 -5.71 -0.82 -11.79
N HIS A 37 -6.87 -1.46 -11.72
CA HIS A 37 -8.08 -0.99 -12.38
C HIS A 37 -8.83 0.11 -11.61
N SER A 38 -8.38 0.47 -10.41
CA SER A 38 -9.01 1.49 -9.59
C SER A 38 -8.74 2.92 -10.09
N SER A 39 -9.65 3.82 -9.76
CA SER A 39 -9.48 5.26 -10.04
C SER A 39 -8.28 5.87 -9.31
N PRO A 40 -8.06 5.58 -8.02
CA PRO A 40 -6.89 6.08 -7.29
C PRO A 40 -5.56 5.70 -7.96
N PHE A 41 -5.42 4.45 -8.44
CA PHE A 41 -4.21 4.03 -9.13
C PHE A 41 -3.96 4.85 -10.41
N ARG A 42 -4.99 5.04 -11.23
CA ARG A 42 -4.86 5.87 -12.45
C ARG A 42 -4.45 7.31 -12.17
N ARG A 43 -4.81 7.84 -10.99
CA ARG A 43 -4.43 9.21 -10.58
C ARG A 43 -2.96 9.35 -10.22
N LEU A 44 -2.26 8.25 -9.91
CA LEU A 44 -0.83 8.27 -9.58
C LEU A 44 0.04 8.84 -10.71
N LYS A 45 -0.39 8.69 -11.97
CA LYS A 45 0.33 9.26 -13.12
C LYS A 45 0.39 10.80 -13.11
N HIS A 46 -0.52 11.46 -12.38
CA HIS A 46 -0.58 12.92 -12.25
C HIS A 46 -0.14 13.42 -10.88
N LYS A 47 0.23 12.53 -9.97
CA LYS A 47 0.83 12.88 -8.68
C LYS A 47 2.34 12.99 -8.83
N THR A 48 2.92 14.02 -8.26
CA THR A 48 4.37 14.19 -8.22
C THR A 48 5.03 13.16 -7.32
N GLN A 49 6.20 12.68 -7.72
CA GLN A 49 7.10 12.01 -6.79
C GLN A 49 7.93 13.06 -6.03
N VAL A 50 8.63 13.91 -6.77
CA VAL A 50 9.48 14.99 -6.21
C VAL A 50 9.16 16.34 -6.86
N PHE A 51 9.01 16.39 -8.18
CA PHE A 51 8.81 17.62 -8.94
C PHE A 51 7.38 17.74 -9.44
N PHE A 52 6.79 18.93 -9.28
CA PHE A 52 5.42 19.20 -9.72
C PHE A 52 5.34 19.34 -11.24
N ALA A 53 4.34 18.64 -11.83
CA ALA A 53 4.01 18.70 -13.24
C ALA A 53 5.23 18.73 -14.18
N PRO A 54 6.14 17.74 -14.11
CA PRO A 54 7.33 17.76 -14.94
C PRO A 54 6.93 17.67 -16.41
N SER A 55 7.48 18.55 -17.21
CA SER A 55 7.39 18.49 -18.68
C SER A 55 8.48 17.60 -19.28
N ASN A 56 9.39 17.10 -18.45
CA ASN A 56 10.52 16.28 -18.84
C ASN A 56 10.17 14.81 -18.54
N ASP A 57 10.20 13.96 -19.56
CA ASP A 57 9.93 12.53 -19.51
C ASP A 57 10.99 11.68 -18.78
N HIS A 58 12.12 12.29 -18.41
CA HIS A 58 13.12 11.66 -17.53
C HIS A 58 12.77 11.77 -16.03
N ILE A 59 11.73 12.51 -15.67
CA ILE A 59 11.31 12.70 -14.27
C ILE A 59 10.15 11.76 -13.96
N CYS A 60 10.39 10.82 -13.04
CA CYS A 60 9.43 9.80 -12.65
C CYS A 60 8.17 10.39 -12.00
N THR A 61 7.03 9.89 -12.41
CA THR A 61 5.74 10.10 -11.75
C THR A 61 5.60 9.13 -10.55
N ARG A 62 4.61 9.36 -9.71
CA ARG A 62 4.33 8.45 -8.59
C ARG A 62 3.90 7.05 -9.08
N MET A 63 3.29 6.95 -10.24
CA MET A 63 2.95 5.66 -10.85
C MET A 63 4.20 4.83 -11.17
N GLU A 64 5.24 5.45 -11.72
CA GLU A 64 6.51 4.77 -12.00
C GLU A 64 7.21 4.36 -10.70
N HIS A 65 7.15 5.22 -9.67
CA HIS A 65 7.68 4.88 -8.35
C HIS A 65 7.05 3.60 -7.79
N VAL A 66 5.72 3.50 -7.74
CA VAL A 66 5.07 2.30 -7.18
C VAL A 66 5.38 1.03 -7.98
N LEU A 67 5.58 1.14 -9.30
CA LEU A 67 6.00 0.02 -10.14
C LEU A 67 7.45 -0.39 -9.87
N HIS A 68 8.36 0.56 -9.66
CA HIS A 68 9.74 0.29 -9.26
C HIS A 68 9.79 -0.42 -7.90
N VAL A 69 9.07 0.10 -6.89
CA VAL A 69 8.98 -0.52 -5.56
C VAL A 69 8.43 -1.94 -5.67
N ALA A 70 7.32 -2.13 -6.38
CA ALA A 70 6.71 -3.44 -6.56
C ALA A 70 7.68 -4.43 -7.22
N SER A 71 8.39 -4.02 -8.27
CA SER A 71 9.35 -4.85 -9.00
C SER A 71 10.50 -5.33 -8.10
N ILE A 72 11.09 -4.41 -7.34
CA ILE A 72 12.23 -4.73 -6.45
C ILE A 72 11.76 -5.60 -5.27
N ALA A 73 10.64 -5.24 -4.62
CA ALA A 73 10.08 -6.02 -3.52
C ALA A 73 9.76 -7.45 -3.94
N THR A 74 9.15 -7.63 -5.12
CA THR A 74 8.86 -8.94 -5.71
C THR A 74 10.11 -9.77 -5.93
N ALA A 75 11.16 -9.17 -6.47
CA ALA A 75 12.44 -9.87 -6.73
C ALA A 75 13.09 -10.33 -5.41
N ILE A 76 13.07 -9.48 -4.37
CA ILE A 76 13.60 -9.81 -3.04
C ILE A 76 12.78 -10.93 -2.40
N CYS A 77 11.45 -10.80 -2.37
CA CYS A 77 10.57 -11.81 -1.79
C CYS A 77 10.72 -13.17 -2.47
N ARG A 78 10.81 -13.19 -3.81
CA ARG A 78 11.06 -14.42 -4.58
C ARG A 78 12.39 -15.05 -4.21
N ALA A 79 13.47 -14.27 -4.10
CA ALA A 79 14.80 -14.77 -3.72
C ALA A 79 14.83 -15.32 -2.29
N MET A 80 13.98 -14.78 -1.40
CA MET A 80 13.85 -15.21 0.00
C MET A 80 12.86 -16.38 0.19
N GLY A 81 12.15 -16.81 -0.84
CA GLY A 81 11.10 -17.83 -0.75
C GLY A 81 9.81 -17.33 -0.09
N LEU A 82 9.59 -16.01 -0.07
CA LEU A 82 8.36 -15.37 0.37
C LEU A 82 7.37 -15.22 -0.80
N ASN A 83 6.12 -14.87 -0.49
CA ASN A 83 5.09 -14.69 -1.51
C ASN A 83 5.34 -13.40 -2.32
N ASP A 84 5.76 -13.56 -3.55
CA ASP A 84 6.12 -12.48 -4.47
C ASP A 84 4.89 -11.76 -5.07
N GLU A 85 3.75 -12.43 -5.23
CA GLU A 85 2.50 -11.80 -5.66
C GLU A 85 1.94 -10.88 -4.57
N MET A 86 2.06 -11.27 -3.30
CA MET A 86 1.69 -10.40 -2.17
C MET A 86 2.55 -9.14 -2.16
N ALA A 87 3.88 -9.30 -2.32
CA ALA A 87 4.80 -8.16 -2.39
C ALA A 87 4.48 -7.21 -3.54
N TRP A 88 4.12 -7.77 -4.70
CA TRP A 88 3.69 -6.97 -5.84
C TRP A 88 2.39 -6.19 -5.54
N ALA A 89 1.38 -6.86 -4.97
CA ALA A 89 0.11 -6.21 -4.64
C ALA A 89 0.28 -5.06 -3.63
N ILE A 90 1.10 -5.27 -2.58
CA ILE A 90 1.45 -4.22 -1.62
C ILE A 90 2.18 -3.07 -2.33
N GLY A 91 3.21 -3.39 -3.13
CA GLY A 91 4.02 -2.40 -3.83
C GLY A 91 3.24 -1.50 -4.78
N VAL A 92 2.25 -2.03 -5.51
CA VAL A 92 1.40 -1.18 -6.38
C VAL A 92 0.32 -0.42 -5.61
N GLY A 93 0.01 -0.83 -4.38
CA GLY A 93 -1.06 -0.25 -3.56
C GLY A 93 -0.62 0.76 -2.50
N HIS A 94 0.66 0.76 -2.10
CA HIS A 94 1.10 1.48 -0.90
C HIS A 94 0.84 3.00 -0.94
N ASP A 95 0.97 3.62 -2.10
CA ASP A 95 0.91 5.08 -2.29
C ASP A 95 -0.44 5.62 -2.79
N LEU A 96 -1.50 4.80 -2.82
CA LEU A 96 -2.81 5.21 -3.36
C LEU A 96 -3.40 6.43 -2.66
N GLY A 97 -3.15 6.57 -1.36
CA GLY A 97 -3.62 7.66 -0.51
C GLY A 97 -2.64 8.82 -0.38
N HIS A 98 -1.50 8.81 -1.06
CA HIS A 98 -0.53 9.90 -0.95
C HIS A 98 -1.10 11.22 -1.43
N THR A 99 -0.68 12.32 -0.77
CA THR A 99 -1.13 13.69 -1.09
C THR A 99 -0.59 14.18 -2.44
N PRO A 100 -1.24 15.16 -3.08
CA PRO A 100 -0.60 15.99 -4.07
C PRO A 100 0.63 16.69 -3.46
N PHE A 101 1.66 16.93 -4.26
CA PHE A 101 2.91 17.61 -3.84
C PHE A 101 3.80 16.81 -2.87
N GLY A 102 3.64 15.48 -2.84
CA GLY A 102 4.51 14.59 -2.06
C GLY A 102 4.48 14.88 -0.55
N HIS A 103 5.59 14.67 0.13
CA HIS A 103 5.71 14.85 1.58
C HIS A 103 5.50 16.29 2.06
N ILE A 104 5.75 17.29 1.21
CA ILE A 104 5.45 18.70 1.56
C ILE A 104 3.93 18.87 1.72
N GLY A 105 3.14 18.31 0.79
CA GLY A 105 1.69 18.32 0.89
C GLY A 105 1.18 17.57 2.11
N GLU A 106 1.80 16.45 2.43
CA GLU A 106 1.49 15.65 3.62
C GLU A 106 1.76 16.43 4.91
N PHE A 107 2.94 17.04 5.02
CA PHE A 107 3.30 17.86 6.17
C PHE A 107 2.31 19.00 6.40
N ILE A 108 2.01 19.78 5.36
CA ILE A 108 1.06 20.90 5.44
C ILE A 108 -0.33 20.42 5.85
N LEU A 109 -0.81 19.33 5.24
CA LEU A 109 -2.12 18.78 5.56
C LEU A 109 -2.18 18.24 7.00
N SER A 110 -1.10 17.59 7.45
CA SER A 110 -0.98 17.10 8.83
C SER A 110 -1.05 18.25 9.84
N ASP A 111 -0.34 19.35 9.59
CA ASP A 111 -0.37 20.53 10.46
C ASP A 111 -1.76 21.19 10.50
N MET A 112 -2.39 21.36 9.33
CA MET A 112 -3.76 21.90 9.27
C MET A 112 -4.77 21.02 10.03
N MET A 113 -4.61 19.70 9.98
CA MET A 113 -5.46 18.76 10.72
C MET A 113 -5.22 18.88 12.24
N LYS A 114 -3.96 18.97 12.67
CA LYS A 114 -3.59 19.15 14.08
C LYS A 114 -4.14 20.46 14.66
N GLU A 115 -4.10 21.56 13.90
CA GLU A 115 -4.72 22.83 14.28
C GLU A 115 -6.23 22.73 14.50
N LYS A 116 -6.90 21.77 13.85
CA LYS A 116 -8.33 21.46 14.01
C LYS A 116 -8.60 20.43 15.11
N GLY A 117 -7.58 19.95 15.83
CA GLY A 117 -7.72 18.98 16.92
C GLY A 117 -7.71 17.52 16.48
N PHE A 118 -7.34 17.22 15.23
CA PHE A 118 -7.13 15.85 14.74
C PHE A 118 -5.70 15.37 15.01
N LYS A 119 -5.45 14.05 14.86
CA LYS A 119 -4.11 13.45 15.06
C LYS A 119 -3.08 13.92 14.02
N GLY A 120 -3.52 14.32 12.85
CA GLY A 120 -2.67 14.66 11.71
C GLY A 120 -3.01 13.81 10.50
N PHE A 121 -2.24 13.96 9.45
CA PHE A 121 -2.38 13.18 8.22
C PHE A 121 -1.17 12.26 8.04
N GLU A 122 -1.44 11.00 7.73
CA GLU A 122 -0.46 9.98 7.39
C GLU A 122 -0.92 9.30 6.09
N HIS A 123 -0.06 9.25 5.07
CA HIS A 123 -0.47 8.73 3.75
C HIS A 123 -0.71 7.23 3.78
N GLU A 124 -0.07 6.47 4.66
CA GLU A 124 -0.28 5.05 4.88
C GLU A 124 -1.72 4.77 5.33
N ILE A 125 -2.17 5.50 6.35
CA ILE A 125 -3.54 5.41 6.87
C ILE A 125 -4.53 5.85 5.79
N ASN A 126 -4.24 6.95 5.09
CA ASN A 126 -5.11 7.40 4.01
C ASN A 126 -5.11 6.43 2.81
N SER A 127 -4.02 5.69 2.55
CA SER A 127 -4.00 4.63 1.54
C SER A 127 -4.97 3.51 1.90
N LEU A 128 -4.98 3.07 3.16
CA LEU A 128 -5.96 2.11 3.65
C LEU A 128 -7.40 2.64 3.53
N ARG A 129 -7.64 3.90 3.93
CA ARG A 129 -8.94 4.56 3.76
C ARG A 129 -9.38 4.61 2.29
N VAL A 130 -8.47 4.88 1.37
CA VAL A 130 -8.75 4.91 -0.08
C VAL A 130 -9.17 3.55 -0.59
N VAL A 131 -8.49 2.47 -0.21
CA VAL A 131 -8.82 1.12 -0.70
C VAL A 131 -10.09 0.57 -0.09
N ASP A 132 -10.35 0.84 1.19
CA ASP A 132 -11.49 0.26 1.93
C ASP A 132 -12.77 1.08 1.76
N PHE A 133 -12.72 2.39 2.02
CA PHE A 133 -13.90 3.24 2.12
C PHE A 133 -14.22 4.01 0.83
N LEU A 134 -13.20 4.52 0.14
CA LEU A 134 -13.44 5.35 -1.05
C LEU A 134 -13.57 4.52 -2.33
N SER A 135 -12.90 3.37 -2.41
CA SER A 135 -12.85 2.55 -3.63
C SER A 135 -13.45 1.15 -3.43
N HIS A 136 -13.69 0.74 -2.19
CA HIS A 136 -14.29 -0.55 -1.85
C HIS A 136 -13.63 -1.75 -2.56
N LEU A 137 -12.29 -1.79 -2.58
CA LEU A 137 -11.54 -2.77 -3.35
C LEU A 137 -11.65 -4.19 -2.76
N ASN A 138 -12.00 -4.31 -1.47
CA ASN A 138 -12.13 -5.59 -0.77
C ASN A 138 -10.87 -6.45 -0.89
N LEU A 139 -9.73 -5.86 -0.52
CA LEU A 139 -8.42 -6.52 -0.55
C LEU A 139 -8.28 -7.53 0.58
N THR A 140 -7.30 -8.44 0.45
CA THR A 140 -6.92 -9.36 1.54
C THR A 140 -6.35 -8.60 2.73
N TYR A 141 -6.44 -9.20 3.92
CA TYR A 141 -5.83 -8.67 5.14
C TYR A 141 -4.33 -8.38 4.94
N ALA A 142 -3.59 -9.33 4.36
CA ALA A 142 -2.15 -9.20 4.14
C ALA A 142 -1.79 -7.97 3.29
N VAL A 143 -2.56 -7.69 2.23
CA VAL A 143 -2.31 -6.51 1.38
C VAL A 143 -2.70 -5.23 2.09
N ARG A 144 -3.81 -5.21 2.84
CA ARG A 144 -4.24 -4.06 3.65
C ARG A 144 -3.23 -3.73 4.74
N ASP A 145 -2.75 -4.74 5.48
CA ASP A 145 -1.73 -4.59 6.52
C ASP A 145 -0.40 -4.10 5.92
N GLY A 146 0.02 -4.65 4.79
CA GLY A 146 1.22 -4.18 4.09
C GLY A 146 1.09 -2.73 3.60
N ILE A 147 -0.08 -2.30 3.16
CA ILE A 147 -0.33 -0.91 2.75
C ILE A 147 -0.22 0.05 3.94
N VAL A 148 -0.78 -0.28 5.10
CA VAL A 148 -0.76 0.62 6.25
C VAL A 148 0.56 0.57 7.03
N SER A 149 1.36 -0.46 6.83
CA SER A 149 2.60 -0.70 7.59
C SER A 149 3.88 -0.40 6.81
N HIS A 150 3.80 0.20 5.62
CA HIS A 150 4.96 0.39 4.74
C HIS A 150 5.88 1.55 5.14
N CYS A 151 5.67 2.19 6.28
CA CYS A 151 6.42 3.34 6.78
C CYS A 151 7.96 3.12 6.75
N GLY A 152 8.56 3.26 5.56
CA GLY A 152 9.98 3.05 5.31
C GLY A 152 10.90 4.19 5.74
N GLU A 153 10.35 5.28 6.25
CA GLU A 153 11.09 6.50 6.56
C GLU A 153 11.58 6.58 8.02
N HIS A 154 11.14 5.65 8.86
CA HIS A 154 11.69 5.53 10.21
C HIS A 154 12.99 4.74 10.17
N PHE A 155 14.12 5.45 10.37
CA PHE A 155 15.44 4.82 10.53
C PHE A 155 15.50 4.00 11.81
N ILE A 156 15.00 2.77 11.76
CA ILE A 156 15.16 1.77 12.82
C ILE A 156 16.41 0.94 12.55
N ARG A 157 17.24 0.77 13.58
CA ARG A 157 18.48 -0.03 13.47
C ARG A 157 18.21 -1.53 13.32
N THR A 158 17.02 -1.98 13.68
CA THR A 158 16.65 -3.41 13.68
C THR A 158 15.23 -3.54 13.14
N LEU A 159 15.08 -4.34 12.08
CA LEU A 159 13.76 -4.76 11.59
C LEU A 159 13.38 -6.04 12.32
N ALA A 160 12.33 -5.98 13.12
CA ALA A 160 11.73 -7.14 13.77
C ALA A 160 10.31 -7.32 13.19
N PRO A 161 9.99 -8.50 12.61
CA PRO A 161 8.63 -8.77 12.15
C PRO A 161 7.65 -8.72 13.32
N ASP A 162 6.53 -8.03 13.13
CA ASP A 162 5.39 -8.06 14.03
C ASP A 162 4.31 -8.96 13.43
N PHE A 163 3.99 -10.06 14.11
CA PHE A 163 2.97 -11.02 13.70
C PHE A 163 1.63 -10.83 14.44
N THR A 164 1.45 -9.70 15.11
CA THR A 164 0.19 -9.35 15.74
C THR A 164 -0.86 -9.05 14.68
N VAL A 165 -2.03 -9.69 14.78
CA VAL A 165 -3.16 -9.38 13.90
C VAL A 165 -3.77 -8.07 14.34
N LYS A 166 -3.67 -7.03 13.49
CA LYS A 166 -4.21 -5.70 13.74
C LYS A 166 -5.68 -5.62 13.36
N ASP A 167 -6.44 -4.83 14.09
CA ASP A 167 -7.78 -4.44 13.68
C ASP A 167 -7.67 -3.28 12.67
N LEU A 168 -7.66 -3.62 11.40
CA LEU A 168 -7.52 -2.65 10.32
C LEU A 168 -8.83 -1.86 10.05
N ASP A 169 -9.96 -2.31 10.59
CA ASP A 169 -11.24 -1.63 10.44
C ASP A 169 -11.38 -0.48 11.47
N ALA A 170 -10.55 -0.48 12.52
CA ALA A 170 -10.47 0.55 13.55
C ALA A 170 -9.35 1.58 13.30
N VAL A 171 -8.63 1.51 12.19
CA VAL A 171 -7.58 2.48 11.85
C VAL A 171 -8.22 3.75 11.32
N GLU A 172 -8.25 4.80 12.16
CA GLU A 172 -8.72 6.16 11.86
C GLU A 172 -7.58 7.18 11.83
#